data_32443336553bb641c2dd7620ac8f50e3
#
_entry.id   32443336553bb641c2dd7620ac8f50e3
#
_cell.length_a   1.000
_cell.length_b   1.000
_cell.length_c   1.000
_cell.angle_alpha   90.00
_cell.angle_beta   90.00
_cell.angle_gamma   90.00
#
_symmetry.space_group_name_H-M   'P 1'
#
loop_
_entity.id
_entity.type
_entity.pdbx_description
1 polymer ?
#
loop_
_entity_poly.entity_id
_entity_poly.type
_entity_poly.pdbx_seq_one_letter_code
_entity_poly.pdbx_strand_id
1 'polypeptide(L)'
;QFGGQTAIKLTEALMKMGVPILGTKAEDVDAAEDRELFDEILEQTQIPRAKGQTVFTVDEALKAANELGYPVLVRPSYVLGGQGMQIAVSDEDVVEFMNIINRIKQDHPILVDKYLMGKEIEVDAVCDGQDILIPGIMEHIERAGIHSGDSISVYPAKSISPKIVDMIEDYTGRLARALHVKGMINIQFIVYNDQVYVIEVNPRSSRTVPYISKVTGIPIVKLATQVIIGKTIKELGYEPGLQKAADYYAIKMPVFSFEKIRGADISLGPEMKSTGECLGISKSFDEALYKAFEGAGIRLPKHKQIIMTLADKDKQDGIDIAQRFEALGYKIYASRGTAKVLKENGVHAIQVNKIGQEAPTLLDLILEHKIDLVIDTPENGIERAKDGFLIRRYAIETGVHCLTSLDTAHALISSLEHAFNNQELSIVDIA
;
A
#
# COMPACT_ATOMS: atom_id res chain seq x y z
N GLN A 1 8.77 -16.99 -13.26
CA GLN A 1 9.38 -16.02 -12.35
C GLN A 1 9.15 -14.57 -12.79
N PHE A 2 9.28 -14.24 -14.08
CA PHE A 2 9.35 -12.85 -14.55
C PHE A 2 8.07 -12.34 -15.23
N GLY A 3 7.12 -13.22 -15.53
CA GLY A 3 5.89 -12.89 -16.26
C GLY A 3 4.67 -12.57 -15.38
N GLY A 4 4.85 -12.44 -14.08
CA GLY A 4 3.78 -12.20 -13.11
C GLY A 4 2.71 -13.29 -13.13
N GLN A 5 1.50 -12.95 -12.72
CA GLN A 5 0.36 -13.88 -12.62
C GLN A 5 0.00 -14.57 -13.93
N THR A 6 0.18 -13.90 -15.06
CA THR A 6 -0.13 -14.50 -16.38
C THR A 6 0.76 -15.70 -16.68
N ALA A 7 2.06 -15.60 -16.39
CA ALA A 7 2.99 -16.70 -16.62
C ALA A 7 2.80 -17.86 -15.63
N ILE A 8 2.52 -17.54 -14.36
CA ILE A 8 2.28 -18.55 -13.32
C ILE A 8 1.08 -19.43 -13.67
N LYS A 9 -0.03 -18.86 -14.13
CA LYS A 9 -1.22 -19.62 -14.55
C LYS A 9 -0.96 -20.65 -15.67
N LEU A 10 0.17 -20.55 -16.38
CA LEU A 10 0.56 -21.52 -17.41
C LEU A 10 1.38 -22.69 -16.85
N THR A 11 1.95 -22.59 -15.65
CA THR A 11 2.92 -23.56 -15.12
C THR A 11 2.33 -24.95 -14.98
N GLU A 12 1.16 -25.11 -14.40
CA GLU A 12 0.50 -26.41 -14.21
C GLU A 12 0.23 -27.09 -15.56
N ALA A 13 -0.29 -26.34 -16.54
CA ALA A 13 -0.58 -26.86 -17.88
C ALA A 13 0.70 -27.31 -18.60
N LEU A 14 1.77 -26.51 -18.50
CA LEU A 14 3.07 -26.84 -19.09
C LEU A 14 3.68 -28.07 -18.42
N MET A 15 3.62 -28.21 -17.11
CA MET A 15 4.10 -29.38 -16.39
C MET A 15 3.34 -30.66 -16.81
N LYS A 16 2.02 -30.59 -16.95
CA LYS A 16 1.19 -31.70 -17.45
C LYS A 16 1.59 -32.12 -18.89
N MET A 17 2.11 -31.19 -19.69
CA MET A 17 2.64 -31.44 -21.03
C MET A 17 4.10 -31.95 -21.03
N GLY A 18 4.71 -32.11 -19.86
CA GLY A 18 6.11 -32.56 -19.72
C GLY A 18 7.15 -31.44 -19.97
N VAL A 19 6.73 -30.16 -19.98
CA VAL A 19 7.68 -29.06 -20.14
C VAL A 19 8.28 -28.74 -18.76
N PRO A 20 9.63 -28.76 -18.64
CA PRO A 20 10.29 -28.44 -17.37
C PRO A 20 10.08 -26.93 -17.02
N ILE A 21 9.67 -26.68 -15.79
CA ILE A 21 9.58 -25.32 -15.25
C ILE A 21 10.90 -24.98 -14.58
N LEU A 22 11.50 -23.86 -14.99
CA LEU A 22 12.71 -23.32 -14.37
C LEU A 22 12.36 -22.42 -13.18
N GLY A 23 13.10 -22.57 -12.08
CA GLY A 23 12.89 -21.79 -10.85
C GLY A 23 11.99 -22.51 -9.87
N THR A 24 11.16 -21.77 -9.12
CA THR A 24 10.20 -22.32 -8.15
C THR A 24 9.15 -23.16 -8.86
N LYS A 25 8.86 -24.34 -8.34
CA LYS A 25 7.91 -25.27 -8.94
C LYS A 25 6.47 -24.79 -8.80
N ALA A 26 5.56 -25.29 -9.67
CA ALA A 26 4.16 -24.93 -9.63
C ALA A 26 3.51 -25.31 -8.30
N GLU A 27 3.80 -26.49 -7.77
CA GLU A 27 3.30 -26.98 -6.48
C GLU A 27 3.67 -26.07 -5.30
N ASP A 28 4.88 -25.49 -5.30
CA ASP A 28 5.34 -24.55 -4.27
C ASP A 28 4.73 -23.16 -4.45
N VAL A 29 4.43 -22.77 -5.69
CA VAL A 29 3.67 -21.54 -5.98
C VAL A 29 2.23 -21.68 -5.53
N ASP A 30 1.57 -22.80 -5.84
CA ASP A 30 0.21 -23.10 -5.43
C ASP A 30 0.10 -23.16 -3.89
N ALA A 31 1.09 -23.72 -3.20
CA ALA A 31 1.15 -23.76 -1.74
C ALA A 31 1.26 -22.35 -1.11
N ALA A 32 1.83 -21.38 -1.81
CA ALA A 32 1.86 -19.99 -1.34
C ALA A 32 0.54 -19.24 -1.62
N GLU A 33 -0.22 -19.63 -2.65
CA GLU A 33 -1.50 -19.01 -3.03
C GLU A 33 -2.72 -19.68 -2.36
N ASP A 34 -2.63 -20.98 -2.04
CA ASP A 34 -3.67 -21.71 -1.31
C ASP A 34 -3.60 -21.40 0.19
N ARG A 35 -4.74 -20.96 0.75
CA ARG A 35 -4.77 -20.53 2.14
C ARG A 35 -4.44 -21.65 3.12
N GLU A 36 -5.02 -22.82 2.93
CA GLU A 36 -4.86 -23.93 3.89
C GLU A 36 -3.42 -24.43 3.89
N LEU A 37 -2.85 -24.62 2.70
CA LEU A 37 -1.44 -25.03 2.55
C LEU A 37 -0.48 -23.95 3.07
N PHE A 38 -0.77 -22.70 2.82
CA PHE A 38 0.06 -21.60 3.34
C PHE A 38 -0.03 -21.48 4.85
N ASP A 39 -1.21 -21.68 5.44
CA ASP A 39 -1.40 -21.72 6.89
C ASP A 39 -0.57 -22.84 7.53
N GLU A 40 -0.57 -24.04 6.95
CA GLU A 40 0.26 -25.16 7.41
C GLU A 40 1.77 -24.81 7.36
N ILE A 41 2.21 -24.15 6.29
CA ILE A 41 3.61 -23.68 6.15
C ILE A 41 3.96 -22.67 7.25
N LEU A 42 3.07 -21.71 7.53
CA LEU A 42 3.29 -20.71 8.57
C LEU A 42 3.32 -21.33 9.97
N GLU A 43 2.47 -22.33 10.25
CA GLU A 43 2.50 -23.09 11.50
C GLU A 43 3.81 -23.88 11.65
N GLN A 44 4.20 -24.65 10.61
CA GLN A 44 5.45 -25.41 10.62
C GLN A 44 6.68 -24.53 10.78
N THR A 45 6.66 -23.37 10.16
CA THR A 45 7.75 -22.38 10.27
C THR A 45 7.62 -21.47 11.49
N GLN A 46 6.56 -21.60 12.31
CA GLN A 46 6.29 -20.74 13.47
C GLN A 46 6.32 -19.24 13.15
N ILE A 47 5.77 -18.87 12.01
CA ILE A 47 5.69 -17.47 11.57
C ILE A 47 4.27 -16.96 11.80
N PRO A 48 4.10 -15.83 12.53
CA PRO A 48 2.78 -15.29 12.82
C PRO A 48 2.07 -14.75 11.56
N ARG A 49 0.76 -14.95 11.52
CA ARG A 49 -0.16 -14.29 10.58
C ARG A 49 -1.37 -13.71 11.30
N ALA A 50 -2.09 -12.82 10.63
CA ALA A 50 -3.37 -12.36 11.13
C ALA A 50 -4.34 -13.54 11.28
N LYS A 51 -5.02 -13.62 12.44
CA LYS A 51 -6.05 -14.63 12.65
C LYS A 51 -7.23 -14.39 11.72
N GLY A 52 -7.82 -15.44 11.18
CA GLY A 52 -8.98 -15.33 10.31
C GLY A 52 -9.80 -16.60 10.26
N GLN A 53 -11.00 -16.49 9.70
CA GLN A 53 -11.95 -17.58 9.56
C GLN A 53 -12.54 -17.59 8.15
N THR A 54 -12.78 -18.77 7.62
CA THR A 54 -13.51 -18.99 6.38
C THR A 54 -15.00 -19.09 6.70
N VAL A 55 -15.84 -18.33 6.00
CA VAL A 55 -17.28 -18.23 6.24
C VAL A 55 -18.05 -18.32 4.93
N PHE A 56 -19.32 -18.76 5.01
CA PHE A 56 -20.21 -18.91 3.86
C PHE A 56 -21.47 -18.05 4.00
N THR A 57 -21.84 -17.69 5.21
CA THR A 57 -23.08 -16.97 5.50
C THR A 57 -22.81 -15.66 6.24
N VAL A 58 -23.77 -14.76 6.20
CA VAL A 58 -23.71 -13.48 6.96
C VAL A 58 -23.60 -13.74 8.46
N ASP A 59 -24.36 -14.71 8.99
CA ASP A 59 -24.33 -15.03 10.42
C ASP A 59 -22.97 -15.57 10.87
N GLU A 60 -22.34 -16.44 10.06
CA GLU A 60 -20.98 -16.91 10.30
C GLU A 60 -19.96 -15.76 10.24
N ALA A 61 -20.12 -14.84 9.30
CA ALA A 61 -19.24 -13.67 9.17
C ALA A 61 -19.35 -12.73 10.38
N LEU A 62 -20.57 -12.46 10.85
CA LEU A 62 -20.80 -11.66 12.07
C LEU A 62 -20.18 -12.33 13.29
N LYS A 63 -20.37 -13.64 13.44
CA LYS A 63 -19.78 -14.40 14.54
C LYS A 63 -18.25 -14.32 14.49
N ALA A 64 -17.65 -14.58 13.34
CA ALA A 64 -16.21 -14.50 13.14
C ALA A 64 -15.67 -13.10 13.44
N ALA A 65 -16.32 -12.04 12.95
CA ALA A 65 -15.93 -10.67 13.19
C ALA A 65 -15.95 -10.29 14.68
N ASN A 66 -17.02 -10.72 15.39
CA ASN A 66 -17.14 -10.47 16.83
C ASN A 66 -16.12 -11.26 17.66
N GLU A 67 -15.78 -12.50 17.27
CA GLU A 67 -14.73 -13.30 17.92
C GLU A 67 -13.33 -12.72 17.69
N LEU A 68 -13.04 -12.23 16.47
CA LEU A 68 -11.76 -11.59 16.13
C LEU A 68 -11.64 -10.19 16.71
N GLY A 69 -12.76 -9.52 16.96
CA GLY A 69 -12.85 -8.12 17.34
C GLY A 69 -12.56 -7.17 16.17
N TYR A 70 -13.32 -6.08 16.09
CA TYR A 70 -13.15 -5.06 15.03
C TYR A 70 -11.82 -4.28 15.18
N PRO A 71 -11.27 -3.74 14.06
CA PRO A 71 -11.70 -3.92 12.68
C PRO A 71 -11.33 -5.29 12.12
N VAL A 72 -12.10 -5.75 11.12
CA VAL A 72 -11.82 -6.98 10.36
C VAL A 72 -11.76 -6.69 8.86
N LEU A 73 -11.02 -7.52 8.13
CA LEU A 73 -10.95 -7.51 6.68
C LEU A 73 -11.88 -8.61 6.14
N VAL A 74 -12.87 -8.22 5.33
CA VAL A 74 -13.78 -9.14 4.64
C VAL A 74 -13.36 -9.24 3.18
N ARG A 75 -13.10 -10.44 2.68
CA ARG A 75 -12.62 -10.66 1.31
C ARG A 75 -13.09 -11.97 0.73
N PRO A 76 -13.38 -12.07 -0.59
CA PRO A 76 -13.56 -13.35 -1.27
C PRO A 76 -12.29 -14.20 -1.20
N SER A 77 -12.41 -15.54 -1.17
CA SER A 77 -11.26 -16.45 -1.08
C SER A 77 -10.33 -16.39 -2.28
N TYR A 78 -10.89 -16.11 -3.46
CA TYR A 78 -10.16 -16.05 -4.71
C TYR A 78 -10.21 -14.62 -5.26
N VAL A 79 -9.23 -13.80 -4.88
CA VAL A 79 -9.14 -12.41 -5.32
C VAL A 79 -7.81 -12.17 -5.99
N LEU A 80 -7.85 -11.57 -7.18
CA LEU A 80 -6.67 -11.04 -7.86
C LEU A 80 -6.58 -9.53 -7.59
N GLY A 81 -5.45 -9.08 -7.06
CA GLY A 81 -5.19 -7.65 -6.87
C GLY A 81 -6.11 -6.95 -5.87
N GLY A 82 -6.59 -7.64 -4.84
CA GLY A 82 -7.39 -7.03 -3.76
C GLY A 82 -8.84 -6.68 -4.11
N GLN A 83 -9.34 -7.10 -5.29
CA GLN A 83 -10.70 -6.77 -5.73
C GLN A 83 -11.76 -7.31 -4.79
N GLY A 84 -12.69 -6.45 -4.34
CA GLY A 84 -13.78 -6.83 -3.45
C GLY A 84 -13.39 -6.99 -1.97
N MET A 85 -12.15 -6.64 -1.60
CA MET A 85 -11.73 -6.60 -0.19
C MET A 85 -12.24 -5.33 0.48
N GLN A 86 -12.77 -5.45 1.71
CA GLN A 86 -13.31 -4.33 2.46
C GLN A 86 -12.93 -4.44 3.94
N ILE A 87 -12.65 -3.30 4.57
CA ILE A 87 -12.38 -3.21 6.00
C ILE A 87 -13.70 -2.85 6.71
N ALA A 88 -14.19 -3.77 7.54
CA ALA A 88 -15.38 -3.59 8.36
C ALA A 88 -15.01 -3.13 9.77
N VAL A 89 -15.67 -2.12 10.25
CA VAL A 89 -15.50 -1.57 11.62
C VAL A 89 -16.70 -1.81 12.51
N SER A 90 -17.80 -2.34 11.94
CA SER A 90 -19.05 -2.64 12.62
C SER A 90 -19.76 -3.86 12.01
N ASP A 91 -20.77 -4.36 12.72
CA ASP A 91 -21.64 -5.44 12.24
C ASP A 91 -22.37 -5.03 10.95
N GLU A 92 -22.80 -3.78 10.85
CA GLU A 92 -23.50 -3.22 9.70
C GLU A 92 -22.59 -3.26 8.44
N ASP A 93 -21.32 -2.92 8.58
CA ASP A 93 -20.35 -3.00 7.48
C ASP A 93 -20.18 -4.45 7.01
N VAL A 94 -20.07 -5.41 7.94
CA VAL A 94 -19.96 -6.85 7.59
C VAL A 94 -21.17 -7.30 6.79
N VAL A 95 -22.39 -6.97 7.24
CA VAL A 95 -23.63 -7.32 6.53
C VAL A 95 -23.66 -6.70 5.12
N GLU A 96 -23.31 -5.41 5.00
CA GLU A 96 -23.26 -4.73 3.70
C GLU A 96 -22.28 -5.42 2.74
N PHE A 97 -21.04 -5.68 3.20
CA PHE A 97 -19.98 -6.28 2.37
C PHE A 97 -20.30 -7.72 1.97
N MET A 98 -20.83 -8.52 2.89
CA MET A 98 -21.29 -9.87 2.57
C MET A 98 -22.38 -9.86 1.50
N ASN A 99 -23.33 -8.93 1.57
CA ASN A 99 -24.38 -8.78 0.56
C ASN A 99 -23.83 -8.35 -0.81
N ILE A 100 -22.81 -7.47 -0.85
CA ILE A 100 -22.15 -7.07 -2.09
C ILE A 100 -21.43 -8.26 -2.73
N ILE A 101 -20.63 -8.99 -1.94
CA ILE A 101 -19.86 -10.15 -2.42
C ILE A 101 -20.80 -11.25 -2.93
N ASN A 102 -21.86 -11.56 -2.19
CA ASN A 102 -22.82 -12.59 -2.56
C ASN A 102 -23.61 -12.27 -3.85
N ARG A 103 -23.79 -11.00 -4.20
CA ARG A 103 -24.40 -10.59 -5.49
C ARG A 103 -23.52 -10.90 -6.69
N ILE A 104 -22.19 -10.92 -6.49
CA ILE A 104 -21.21 -11.10 -7.56
C ILE A 104 -20.89 -12.58 -7.79
N LYS A 105 -20.77 -13.37 -6.72
CA LYS A 105 -20.43 -14.81 -6.77
C LYS A 105 -21.02 -15.57 -5.57
N GLN A 106 -21.96 -16.45 -5.80
CA GLN A 106 -22.66 -17.19 -4.74
C GLN A 106 -21.95 -18.47 -4.21
N ASP A 107 -20.89 -18.95 -4.88
CA ASP A 107 -20.35 -20.31 -4.63
C ASP A 107 -18.92 -20.35 -4.04
N HIS A 108 -18.37 -19.23 -3.61
CA HIS A 108 -17.01 -19.21 -3.06
C HIS A 108 -17.02 -18.80 -1.58
N PRO A 109 -16.19 -19.43 -0.75
CA PRO A 109 -16.03 -19.05 0.63
C PRO A 109 -15.50 -17.61 0.75
N ILE A 110 -15.90 -16.94 1.83
CA ILE A 110 -15.46 -15.57 2.17
C ILE A 110 -14.55 -15.68 3.37
N LEU A 111 -13.54 -14.86 3.42
CA LEU A 111 -12.58 -14.79 4.51
C LEU A 111 -12.87 -13.55 5.36
N VAL A 112 -12.91 -13.77 6.67
CA VAL A 112 -12.95 -12.71 7.67
C VAL A 112 -11.67 -12.77 8.47
N ASP A 113 -10.77 -11.82 8.24
CA ASP A 113 -9.46 -11.78 8.88
C ASP A 113 -9.38 -10.61 9.87
N LYS A 114 -8.66 -10.78 10.99
CA LYS A 114 -8.34 -9.67 11.88
C LYS A 114 -7.54 -8.62 11.09
N TYR A 115 -8.05 -7.40 11.01
CA TYR A 115 -7.32 -6.32 10.41
C TYR A 115 -6.29 -5.74 11.40
N LEU A 116 -5.03 -5.80 11.04
CA LEU A 116 -3.93 -5.26 11.83
C LEU A 116 -3.58 -3.86 11.32
N MET A 117 -3.84 -2.84 12.12
CA MET A 117 -3.50 -1.44 11.80
C MET A 117 -2.02 -1.18 12.09
N GLY A 118 -1.15 -1.86 11.36
CA GLY A 118 0.29 -1.79 11.52
C GLY A 118 0.98 -1.11 10.34
N LYS A 119 2.30 -1.07 10.42
CA LYS A 119 3.18 -0.60 9.35
C LYS A 119 3.42 -1.75 8.37
N GLU A 120 3.13 -1.55 7.10
CA GLU A 120 3.48 -2.51 6.06
C GLU A 120 4.95 -2.42 5.69
N ILE A 121 5.56 -3.59 5.54
CA ILE A 121 6.95 -3.78 5.12
C ILE A 121 6.96 -4.73 3.94
N GLU A 122 7.76 -4.43 2.94
CA GLU A 122 7.91 -5.26 1.75
C GLU A 122 9.37 -5.65 1.54
N VAL A 123 9.57 -6.92 1.19
CA VAL A 123 10.88 -7.50 0.90
C VAL A 123 10.83 -8.24 -0.44
N ASP A 124 11.75 -7.90 -1.33
CA ASP A 124 12.09 -8.73 -2.48
C ASP A 124 13.41 -9.43 -2.20
N ALA A 125 13.48 -10.74 -2.41
CA ALA A 125 14.68 -11.53 -2.17
C ALA A 125 14.96 -12.49 -3.33
N VAL A 126 16.22 -12.93 -3.41
CA VAL A 126 16.65 -14.05 -4.28
C VAL A 126 17.01 -15.22 -3.40
N CYS A 127 16.53 -16.42 -3.73
CA CYS A 127 16.85 -17.66 -3.03
C CYS A 127 17.42 -18.70 -4.01
N ASP A 128 18.53 -19.35 -3.66
CA ASP A 128 19.15 -20.42 -4.47
C ASP A 128 18.71 -21.83 -4.07
N GLY A 129 17.75 -21.91 -3.14
CA GLY A 129 17.25 -23.15 -2.52
C GLY A 129 17.83 -23.41 -1.11
N GLN A 130 18.89 -22.71 -0.74
CA GLN A 130 19.54 -22.81 0.59
C GLN A 130 19.74 -21.44 1.23
N ASP A 131 20.46 -20.58 0.53
CA ASP A 131 20.79 -19.24 0.97
C ASP A 131 19.80 -18.21 0.36
N ILE A 132 19.63 -17.08 1.04
CA ILE A 132 18.83 -15.94 0.56
C ILE A 132 19.72 -14.72 0.43
N LEU A 133 19.35 -13.82 -0.49
CA LEU A 133 19.89 -12.47 -0.62
C LEU A 133 18.73 -11.49 -0.56
N ILE A 134 18.74 -10.61 0.45
CA ILE A 134 17.79 -9.53 0.61
C ILE A 134 18.48 -8.22 0.27
N PRO A 135 18.20 -7.58 -0.87
CA PRO A 135 18.84 -6.32 -1.28
C PRO A 135 18.58 -5.18 -0.32
N GLY A 136 17.39 -5.17 0.28
CA GLY A 136 16.97 -4.17 1.25
C GLY A 136 15.54 -4.38 1.69
N ILE A 137 15.16 -3.71 2.77
CA ILE A 137 13.81 -3.72 3.33
C ILE A 137 13.13 -2.39 3.00
N MET A 138 11.92 -2.46 2.46
CA MET A 138 11.09 -1.32 2.11
C MET A 138 9.96 -1.15 3.14
N GLU A 139 9.64 0.08 3.46
CA GLU A 139 8.55 0.46 4.38
C GLU A 139 7.52 1.28 3.63
N HIS A 140 6.23 1.00 3.82
CA HIS A 140 5.16 1.83 3.25
C HIS A 140 4.85 3.02 4.17
N ILE A 141 4.57 4.18 3.58
CA ILE A 141 4.13 5.37 4.34
C ILE A 141 2.69 5.17 4.81
N GLU A 142 1.82 4.74 3.92
CA GLU A 142 0.42 4.49 4.21
C GLU A 142 0.27 3.30 5.14
N ARG A 143 -0.79 3.34 5.95
CA ARG A 143 -1.20 2.23 6.82
C ARG A 143 -1.61 1.03 5.97
N ALA A 144 -1.56 -0.15 6.59
CA ALA A 144 -2.03 -1.39 5.99
C ALA A 144 -3.44 -1.26 5.40
N GLY A 145 -3.71 -2.00 4.31
CA GLY A 145 -4.98 -2.01 3.60
C GLY A 145 -5.03 -1.20 2.32
N ILE A 146 -3.95 -0.52 1.95
CA ILE A 146 -3.74 0.05 0.62
C ILE A 146 -2.81 -0.90 -0.15
N HIS A 147 -3.15 -1.20 -1.40
CA HIS A 147 -2.33 -2.09 -2.23
C HIS A 147 -0.87 -1.60 -2.33
N SER A 148 0.10 -2.49 -2.20
CA SER A 148 1.54 -2.14 -2.19
C SER A 148 1.99 -1.33 -3.42
N GLY A 149 1.39 -1.60 -4.58
CA GLY A 149 1.61 -0.82 -5.80
C GLY A 149 1.17 0.64 -5.70
N ASP A 150 0.18 0.93 -4.87
CA ASP A 150 -0.43 2.26 -4.68
C ASP A 150 0.14 3.00 -3.47
N SER A 151 0.94 2.32 -2.64
CA SER A 151 1.59 2.91 -1.47
C SER A 151 2.92 3.56 -1.84
N ILE A 152 3.26 4.62 -1.10
CA ILE A 152 4.58 5.23 -1.14
C ILE A 152 5.53 4.32 -0.37
N SER A 153 6.56 3.79 -1.05
CA SER A 153 7.55 2.92 -0.41
C SER A 153 8.87 3.66 -0.17
N VAL A 154 9.44 3.45 1.00
CA VAL A 154 10.67 4.07 1.48
C VAL A 154 11.76 3.01 1.59
N TYR A 155 12.91 3.24 0.99
CA TYR A 155 14.13 2.46 1.18
C TYR A 155 15.27 3.37 1.64
N PRO A 156 16.07 2.94 2.63
CA PRO A 156 15.82 1.83 3.55
C PRO A 156 14.65 2.11 4.49
N ALA A 157 14.05 1.06 5.04
CA ALA A 157 13.01 1.20 6.06
C ALA A 157 13.51 2.06 7.23
N LYS A 158 12.70 3.03 7.65
CA LYS A 158 13.11 4.11 8.56
C LYS A 158 12.60 3.92 9.99
N SER A 159 11.41 3.36 10.14
CA SER A 159 10.68 3.35 11.42
C SER A 159 10.74 2.02 12.16
N ILE A 160 11.42 1.02 11.64
CA ILE A 160 11.52 -0.31 12.26
C ILE A 160 12.78 -0.44 13.10
N SER A 161 12.68 -1.16 14.23
CA SER A 161 13.80 -1.42 15.11
C SER A 161 14.73 -2.52 14.55
N PRO A 162 16.01 -2.58 14.99
CA PRO A 162 16.91 -3.68 14.60
C PRO A 162 16.32 -5.07 14.89
N LYS A 163 15.61 -5.24 16.01
CA LYS A 163 14.91 -6.49 16.34
C LYS A 163 13.91 -6.89 15.26
N ILE A 164 13.15 -5.92 14.74
CA ILE A 164 12.18 -6.16 13.67
C ILE A 164 12.89 -6.50 12.35
N VAL A 165 14.01 -5.85 12.05
CA VAL A 165 14.86 -6.17 10.89
C VAL A 165 15.33 -7.63 10.95
N ASP A 166 15.86 -8.07 12.11
CA ASP A 166 16.32 -9.45 12.32
C ASP A 166 15.17 -10.46 12.14
N MET A 167 13.97 -10.13 12.65
CA MET A 167 12.79 -10.99 12.47
C MET A 167 12.36 -11.11 10.99
N ILE A 168 12.39 -10.00 10.25
CA ILE A 168 12.04 -9.98 8.82
C ILE A 168 13.04 -10.81 8.01
N GLU A 169 14.34 -10.67 8.28
CA GLU A 169 15.37 -11.48 7.63
C GLU A 169 15.19 -12.96 7.92
N ASP A 170 15.01 -13.35 9.18
CA ASP A 170 14.78 -14.73 9.60
C ASP A 170 13.51 -15.31 8.95
N TYR A 171 12.39 -14.59 9.00
CA TYR A 171 11.12 -15.05 8.41
C TYR A 171 11.21 -15.21 6.90
N THR A 172 11.89 -14.26 6.22
CA THR A 172 12.14 -14.36 4.77
C THR A 172 12.93 -15.63 4.43
N GLY A 173 13.97 -15.95 5.21
CA GLY A 173 14.76 -17.15 5.01
C GLY A 173 13.99 -18.43 5.27
N ARG A 174 13.20 -18.50 6.35
CA ARG A 174 12.37 -19.67 6.68
C ARG A 174 11.31 -19.93 5.61
N LEU A 175 10.61 -18.88 5.18
CA LEU A 175 9.58 -19.00 4.13
C LEU A 175 10.17 -19.41 2.78
N ALA A 176 11.28 -18.78 2.37
CA ALA A 176 11.94 -19.13 1.11
C ALA A 176 12.36 -20.60 1.07
N ARG A 177 12.87 -21.15 2.18
CA ARG A 177 13.23 -22.57 2.28
C ARG A 177 12.01 -23.50 2.35
N ALA A 178 10.99 -23.16 3.12
CA ALA A 178 9.78 -23.97 3.25
C ALA A 178 8.98 -24.06 1.94
N LEU A 179 9.00 -23.00 1.13
CA LEU A 179 8.41 -22.95 -0.22
C LEU A 179 9.39 -23.38 -1.32
N HIS A 180 10.51 -24.00 -0.99
CA HIS A 180 11.54 -24.47 -1.94
C HIS A 180 11.86 -23.45 -3.05
N VAL A 181 11.88 -22.16 -2.69
CA VAL A 181 12.05 -21.08 -3.66
C VAL A 181 13.39 -21.19 -4.36
N LYS A 182 13.35 -21.11 -5.69
CA LYS A 182 14.54 -21.00 -6.53
C LYS A 182 14.35 -19.85 -7.53
N GLY A 183 14.97 -18.72 -7.24
CA GLY A 183 14.76 -17.47 -7.94
C GLY A 183 14.26 -16.37 -7.00
N MET A 184 13.29 -15.58 -7.44
CA MET A 184 12.75 -14.46 -6.66
C MET A 184 11.59 -14.88 -5.76
N ILE A 185 11.49 -14.19 -4.63
CA ILE A 185 10.36 -14.20 -3.71
C ILE A 185 10.10 -12.77 -3.25
N ASN A 186 8.82 -12.39 -3.23
CA ASN A 186 8.33 -11.16 -2.63
C ASN A 186 7.49 -11.51 -1.41
N ILE A 187 7.72 -10.82 -0.31
CA ILE A 187 6.98 -11.02 0.94
C ILE A 187 6.50 -9.69 1.47
N GLN A 188 5.23 -9.63 1.83
CA GLN A 188 4.62 -8.50 2.52
C GLN A 188 4.37 -8.87 3.97
N PHE A 189 4.81 -7.99 4.86
CA PHE A 189 4.69 -8.10 6.31
C PHE A 189 3.91 -6.93 6.88
N ILE A 190 3.29 -7.14 8.05
CA ILE A 190 2.81 -6.06 8.92
C ILE A 190 3.59 -6.11 10.23
N VAL A 191 4.13 -4.96 10.62
CA VAL A 191 4.67 -4.75 11.97
C VAL A 191 3.58 -4.15 12.84
N TYR A 192 3.15 -4.89 13.85
CA TYR A 192 2.10 -4.47 14.77
C TYR A 192 2.46 -4.92 16.20
N ASN A 193 2.46 -3.98 17.15
CA ASN A 193 2.83 -4.23 18.55
C ASN A 193 4.16 -4.98 18.71
N ASP A 194 5.23 -4.49 18.05
CA ASP A 194 6.58 -5.08 18.06
C ASP A 194 6.66 -6.56 17.62
N GLN A 195 5.67 -7.00 16.84
CA GLN A 195 5.62 -8.31 16.20
C GLN A 195 5.52 -8.16 14.69
N VAL A 196 6.08 -9.12 13.97
CA VAL A 196 6.03 -9.21 12.51
C VAL A 196 5.01 -10.29 12.13
N TYR A 197 4.07 -9.94 11.26
CA TYR A 197 3.06 -10.83 10.71
C TYR A 197 3.20 -10.90 9.20
N VAL A 198 3.06 -12.07 8.61
CA VAL A 198 3.02 -12.22 7.17
C VAL A 198 1.61 -11.92 6.65
N ILE A 199 1.53 -11.12 5.58
CA ILE A 199 0.29 -10.86 4.85
C ILE A 199 0.21 -11.78 3.63
N GLU A 200 1.26 -11.75 2.81
CA GLU A 200 1.28 -12.38 1.50
C GLU A 200 2.71 -12.78 1.12
N VAL A 201 2.82 -13.91 0.43
CA VAL A 201 4.07 -14.40 -0.16
C VAL A 201 3.85 -14.69 -1.64
N ASN A 202 4.70 -14.13 -2.46
CA ASN A 202 4.71 -14.33 -3.89
C ASN A 202 6.06 -14.94 -4.33
N PRO A 203 6.16 -16.26 -4.58
CA PRO A 203 7.42 -16.90 -5.01
C PRO A 203 7.72 -16.61 -6.50
N ARG A 204 7.75 -15.34 -6.83
CA ARG A 204 7.98 -14.76 -8.16
C ARG A 204 8.46 -13.32 -8.04
N SER A 205 8.78 -12.70 -9.19
CA SER A 205 9.06 -11.26 -9.22
C SER A 205 7.85 -10.42 -8.84
N SER A 206 8.11 -9.32 -8.15
CA SER A 206 7.17 -8.27 -7.81
C SER A 206 7.33 -7.04 -8.73
N ARG A 207 6.47 -6.05 -8.54
CA ARG A 207 6.57 -4.75 -9.22
C ARG A 207 7.65 -3.86 -8.62
N THR A 208 8.03 -4.08 -7.36
CA THR A 208 9.08 -3.34 -6.68
C THR A 208 10.50 -3.77 -7.05
N VAL A 209 10.66 -4.91 -7.73
CA VAL A 209 11.98 -5.41 -8.18
C VAL A 209 12.78 -4.39 -9.01
N PRO A 210 12.23 -3.70 -10.02
CA PRO A 210 12.97 -2.66 -10.74
C PRO A 210 13.44 -1.51 -9.85
N TYR A 211 12.58 -1.09 -8.92
CA TYR A 211 12.88 -0.04 -7.96
C TYR A 211 14.01 -0.46 -7.02
N ILE A 212 13.83 -1.55 -6.27
CA ILE A 212 14.81 -1.98 -5.27
C ILE A 212 16.15 -2.38 -5.93
N SER A 213 16.11 -2.98 -7.12
CA SER A 213 17.31 -3.30 -7.90
C SER A 213 18.11 -2.05 -8.25
N LYS A 214 17.42 -0.97 -8.66
CA LYS A 214 18.04 0.29 -9.03
C LYS A 214 18.63 1.01 -7.82
N VAL A 215 17.90 1.11 -6.73
CA VAL A 215 18.32 1.89 -5.56
C VAL A 215 19.31 1.18 -4.66
N THR A 216 19.54 -0.12 -4.85
CA THR A 216 20.57 -0.88 -4.12
C THR A 216 21.80 -1.17 -4.98
N GLY A 217 21.71 -0.95 -6.29
CA GLY A 217 22.76 -1.36 -7.24
C GLY A 217 22.87 -2.88 -7.42
N ILE A 218 21.96 -3.66 -6.80
CA ILE A 218 21.98 -5.14 -6.88
C ILE A 218 21.09 -5.60 -8.05
N PRO A 219 21.64 -6.22 -9.10
CA PRO A 219 20.90 -6.60 -10.29
C PRO A 219 20.05 -7.86 -10.06
N ILE A 220 18.95 -7.74 -9.31
CA ILE A 220 18.13 -8.84 -8.80
C ILE A 220 17.69 -9.81 -9.90
N VAL A 221 17.17 -9.30 -11.02
CA VAL A 221 16.69 -10.12 -12.15
C VAL A 221 17.84 -10.97 -12.74
N LYS A 222 19.04 -10.37 -12.89
CA LYS A 222 20.22 -11.08 -13.37
C LYS A 222 20.64 -12.18 -12.39
N LEU A 223 20.66 -11.87 -11.08
CA LEU A 223 21.00 -12.83 -10.03
C LEU A 223 20.00 -13.98 -9.98
N ALA A 224 18.72 -13.68 -9.95
CA ALA A 224 17.66 -14.69 -9.96
C ALA A 224 17.75 -15.60 -11.19
N THR A 225 18.02 -15.06 -12.38
CA THR A 225 18.23 -15.86 -13.59
C THR A 225 19.41 -16.81 -13.44
N GLN A 226 20.53 -16.34 -12.90
CA GLN A 226 21.72 -17.17 -12.69
C GLN A 226 21.49 -18.26 -11.63
N VAL A 227 20.73 -17.94 -10.58
CA VAL A 227 20.33 -18.91 -9.56
C VAL A 227 19.41 -19.98 -10.14
N ILE A 228 18.42 -19.59 -10.94
CA ILE A 228 17.50 -20.51 -11.61
C ILE A 228 18.24 -21.54 -12.47
N ILE A 229 19.32 -21.16 -13.16
CA ILE A 229 20.15 -22.04 -13.97
C ILE A 229 21.24 -22.78 -13.19
N GLY A 230 21.27 -22.66 -11.85
CA GLY A 230 22.03 -23.54 -10.96
C GLY A 230 23.22 -22.92 -10.23
N LYS A 231 23.46 -21.60 -10.33
CA LYS A 231 24.47 -20.91 -9.51
C LYS A 231 23.97 -20.65 -8.11
N THR A 232 24.88 -20.65 -7.15
CA THR A 232 24.58 -20.22 -5.78
C THR A 232 24.84 -18.71 -5.60
N ILE A 233 24.25 -18.11 -4.56
CA ILE A 233 24.45 -16.70 -4.21
C ILE A 233 25.93 -16.42 -3.96
N LYS A 234 26.64 -17.34 -3.27
CA LYS A 234 28.07 -17.22 -2.99
C LYS A 234 28.95 -17.28 -4.26
N GLU A 235 28.61 -18.16 -5.21
CA GLU A 235 29.31 -18.21 -6.52
C GLU A 235 29.11 -16.93 -7.34
N LEU A 236 28.03 -16.19 -7.07
CA LEU A 236 27.76 -14.90 -7.70
C LEU A 236 28.47 -13.72 -7.01
N GLY A 237 29.23 -14.00 -5.94
CA GLY A 237 30.03 -13.00 -5.22
C GLY A 237 29.25 -12.19 -4.16
N TYR A 238 28.13 -12.71 -3.70
CA TYR A 238 27.33 -12.07 -2.65
C TYR A 238 27.34 -12.88 -1.36
N GLU A 239 27.38 -12.17 -0.23
CA GLU A 239 27.14 -12.79 1.08
C GLU A 239 25.63 -13.00 1.25
N PRO A 240 25.20 -14.18 1.76
CA PRO A 240 23.81 -14.43 2.11
C PRO A 240 23.28 -13.47 3.16
N GLY A 241 21.96 -13.27 3.16
CA GLY A 241 21.25 -12.45 4.13
C GLY A 241 20.96 -11.02 3.65
N LEU A 242 20.63 -10.14 4.60
CA LEU A 242 20.33 -8.75 4.33
C LEU A 242 21.60 -7.98 3.96
N GLN A 243 21.55 -7.32 2.81
CA GLN A 243 22.66 -6.50 2.33
C GLN A 243 22.70 -5.14 3.06
N LYS A 244 23.90 -4.55 3.08
CA LYS A 244 24.10 -3.24 3.72
C LYS A 244 23.21 -2.19 3.05
N ALA A 245 22.47 -1.44 3.88
CA ALA A 245 21.65 -0.34 3.40
C ALA A 245 22.49 0.81 2.82
N ALA A 246 21.94 1.49 1.82
CA ALA A 246 22.51 2.72 1.28
C ALA A 246 22.53 3.85 2.33
N ASP A 247 23.38 4.86 2.13
CA ASP A 247 23.49 6.05 2.97
C ASP A 247 22.57 7.20 2.51
N TYR A 248 21.52 6.85 1.77
CA TYR A 248 20.50 7.76 1.26
C TYR A 248 19.12 7.12 1.34
N TYR A 249 18.10 7.96 1.24
CA TYR A 249 16.70 7.53 1.12
C TYR A 249 16.28 7.52 -0.34
N ALA A 250 15.55 6.50 -0.71
CA ALA A 250 14.88 6.40 -1.99
C ALA A 250 13.39 6.20 -1.77
N ILE A 251 12.58 6.99 -2.45
CA ILE A 251 11.12 7.00 -2.34
C ILE A 251 10.52 6.54 -3.66
N LYS A 252 9.81 5.39 -3.64
CA LYS A 252 8.94 5.01 -4.73
C LYS A 252 7.60 5.70 -4.55
N MET A 253 7.21 6.53 -5.48
CA MET A 253 5.93 7.22 -5.50
C MET A 253 5.05 6.63 -6.61
N PRO A 254 3.84 6.13 -6.29
CA PRO A 254 2.92 5.66 -7.31
C PRO A 254 2.42 6.81 -8.19
N VAL A 255 2.18 6.50 -9.46
CA VAL A 255 1.60 7.43 -10.42
C VAL A 255 0.26 6.88 -10.90
N PHE A 256 -0.77 7.72 -10.91
CA PHE A 256 -2.13 7.36 -11.27
C PHE A 256 -2.55 8.09 -12.55
N SER A 257 -3.39 7.45 -13.34
CA SER A 257 -3.96 8.02 -14.58
C SER A 257 -5.49 8.19 -14.45
N PHE A 258 -5.95 8.64 -13.28
CA PHE A 258 -7.38 8.79 -13.01
C PHE A 258 -8.08 9.78 -13.93
N GLU A 259 -7.36 10.78 -14.45
CA GLU A 259 -7.87 11.74 -15.43
C GLU A 259 -8.25 11.09 -16.75
N LYS A 260 -7.71 9.90 -17.06
CA LYS A 260 -8.01 9.14 -18.30
C LYS A 260 -9.17 8.16 -18.13
N ILE A 261 -9.55 7.85 -16.89
CA ILE A 261 -10.57 6.85 -16.58
C ILE A 261 -11.81 7.55 -16.02
N ARG A 262 -12.81 7.79 -16.85
CA ARG A 262 -14.05 8.44 -16.41
C ARG A 262 -14.82 7.57 -15.43
N GLY A 263 -15.33 8.17 -14.35
CA GLY A 263 -16.18 7.51 -13.36
C GLY A 263 -15.43 6.58 -12.37
N ALA A 264 -14.11 6.46 -12.42
CA ALA A 264 -13.36 5.71 -11.44
C ALA A 264 -13.29 6.47 -10.11
N ASP A 265 -13.48 5.77 -8.99
CA ASP A 265 -13.18 6.32 -7.66
C ASP A 265 -11.67 6.26 -7.42
N ILE A 266 -11.11 7.38 -7.00
CA ILE A 266 -9.68 7.55 -6.74
C ILE A 266 -9.28 7.18 -5.32
N SER A 267 -10.23 6.83 -4.45
CA SER A 267 -9.91 6.40 -3.09
C SER A 267 -9.02 5.17 -3.11
N LEU A 268 -7.91 5.23 -2.37
CA LEU A 268 -6.98 4.12 -2.26
C LEU A 268 -7.55 3.03 -1.36
N GLY A 269 -7.18 1.80 -1.65
CA GLY A 269 -7.64 0.62 -0.93
C GLY A 269 -6.88 -0.62 -1.36
N PRO A 270 -7.39 -1.82 -1.04
CA PRO A 270 -6.70 -3.07 -1.38
C PRO A 270 -6.56 -3.34 -2.88
N GLU A 271 -7.44 -2.75 -3.72
CA GLU A 271 -7.37 -2.90 -5.17
C GLU A 271 -6.37 -1.93 -5.79
N MET A 272 -5.47 -2.45 -6.62
CA MET A 272 -4.45 -1.65 -7.27
C MET A 272 -5.01 -0.72 -8.35
N LYS A 273 -4.65 0.56 -8.30
CA LYS A 273 -5.09 1.64 -9.21
C LYS A 273 -3.95 2.37 -9.91
N SER A 274 -2.72 2.24 -9.44
CA SER A 274 -1.55 2.90 -10.04
C SER A 274 -1.24 2.34 -11.43
N THR A 275 -0.76 3.22 -12.30
CA THR A 275 -0.38 2.91 -13.68
C THR A 275 1.11 3.06 -13.94
N GLY A 276 1.84 3.59 -12.99
CA GLY A 276 3.28 3.79 -13.05
C GLY A 276 3.84 4.18 -11.69
N GLU A 277 5.13 4.48 -11.68
CA GLU A 277 5.86 4.90 -10.49
C GLU A 277 6.98 5.86 -10.85
N CYS A 278 7.40 6.70 -9.91
CA CYS A 278 8.59 7.52 -10.01
C CYS A 278 9.47 7.38 -8.78
N LEU A 279 10.71 7.83 -8.90
CA LEU A 279 11.74 7.73 -7.87
C LEU A 279 12.15 9.12 -7.40
N GLY A 280 12.05 9.38 -6.10
CA GLY A 280 12.71 10.48 -5.43
C GLY A 280 13.89 9.96 -4.61
N ILE A 281 15.07 10.61 -4.66
CA ILE A 281 16.25 10.14 -3.97
C ILE A 281 17.07 11.30 -3.40
N SER A 282 17.49 11.18 -2.14
CA SER A 282 18.36 12.15 -1.45
C SER A 282 18.95 11.53 -0.18
N LYS A 283 19.99 12.15 0.36
CA LYS A 283 20.46 11.85 1.73
C LYS A 283 19.50 12.34 2.82
N SER A 284 18.64 13.31 2.51
CA SER A 284 17.54 13.74 3.35
C SER A 284 16.25 13.02 2.95
N PHE A 285 15.56 12.44 3.91
CA PHE A 285 14.25 11.81 3.70
C PHE A 285 13.23 12.78 3.11
N ASP A 286 13.14 13.99 3.70
CA ASP A 286 12.15 14.99 3.30
C ASP A 286 12.43 15.54 1.89
N GLU A 287 13.70 15.67 1.50
CA GLU A 287 14.08 16.05 0.14
C GLU A 287 13.79 14.91 -0.86
N ALA A 288 14.07 13.66 -0.50
CA ALA A 288 13.71 12.50 -1.33
C ALA A 288 12.19 12.44 -1.58
N LEU A 289 11.42 12.69 -0.53
CA LEU A 289 9.95 12.71 -0.58
C LEU A 289 9.44 13.88 -1.44
N TYR A 290 10.02 15.09 -1.28
CA TYR A 290 9.72 16.24 -2.13
C TYR A 290 9.94 15.92 -3.61
N LYS A 291 11.09 15.35 -3.96
CA LYS A 291 11.41 14.94 -5.34
C LYS A 291 10.43 13.90 -5.87
N ALA A 292 10.00 12.99 -5.02
CA ALA A 292 9.04 11.95 -5.39
C ALA A 292 7.66 12.55 -5.71
N PHE A 293 7.16 13.48 -4.90
CA PHE A 293 5.91 14.20 -5.16
C PHE A 293 5.99 14.99 -6.47
N GLU A 294 7.06 15.78 -6.66
CA GLU A 294 7.28 16.52 -7.91
C GLU A 294 7.38 15.59 -9.13
N GLY A 295 8.09 14.46 -9.00
CA GLY A 295 8.24 13.46 -10.05
C GLY A 295 6.92 12.77 -10.42
N ALA A 296 6.02 12.60 -9.47
CA ALA A 296 4.67 12.08 -9.68
C ALA A 296 3.71 13.14 -10.28
N GLY A 297 4.19 14.37 -10.47
CA GLY A 297 3.38 15.48 -10.98
C GLY A 297 2.48 16.11 -9.92
N ILE A 298 2.62 15.75 -8.66
CA ILE A 298 1.93 16.39 -7.55
C ILE A 298 2.64 17.71 -7.27
N ARG A 299 2.19 18.74 -7.99
CA ARG A 299 2.74 20.09 -7.85
C ARG A 299 2.24 20.71 -6.56
N LEU A 300 3.17 21.30 -5.85
CA LEU A 300 2.88 21.96 -4.60
C LEU A 300 1.98 23.19 -4.82
N PRO A 301 1.01 23.40 -3.91
CA PRO A 301 -0.04 24.40 -4.08
C PRO A 301 0.49 25.82 -4.25
N LYS A 302 -0.05 26.55 -5.24
CA LYS A 302 0.35 27.94 -5.57
C LYS A 302 -0.44 29.00 -4.80
N HIS A 303 -1.75 28.76 -4.59
CA HIS A 303 -2.68 29.73 -4.00
C HIS A 303 -2.78 29.60 -2.48
N LYS A 304 -2.19 28.56 -1.91
CA LYS A 304 -2.29 28.22 -0.49
C LYS A 304 -3.74 28.10 -0.02
N GLN A 305 -4.55 27.37 -0.79
CA GLN A 305 -5.96 27.10 -0.47
C GLN A 305 -6.23 25.60 -0.62
N ILE A 306 -6.68 24.97 0.44
CA ILE A 306 -6.97 23.53 0.46
C ILE A 306 -8.38 23.25 0.93
N ILE A 307 -8.97 22.15 0.47
CA ILE A 307 -10.18 21.56 1.01
C ILE A 307 -9.80 20.37 1.89
N MET A 308 -10.39 20.31 3.09
CA MET A 308 -10.35 19.13 3.95
C MET A 308 -11.78 18.66 4.25
N THR A 309 -12.06 17.41 3.83
CA THR A 309 -13.31 16.73 4.16
C THR A 309 -12.98 15.32 4.62
N LEU A 310 -13.17 15.08 5.92
CA LEU A 310 -12.66 13.91 6.59
C LEU A 310 -13.80 13.05 7.12
N ALA A 311 -13.67 11.73 6.92
CA ALA A 311 -14.52 10.74 7.57
C ALA A 311 -14.46 10.89 9.10
N ASP A 312 -15.53 10.52 9.79
CA ASP A 312 -15.63 10.74 11.24
C ASP A 312 -14.47 10.09 12.01
N LYS A 313 -14.03 8.92 11.58
CA LYS A 313 -12.89 8.18 12.15
C LYS A 313 -11.55 8.90 12.02
N ASP A 314 -11.39 9.73 10.98
CA ASP A 314 -10.11 10.35 10.60
C ASP A 314 -9.99 11.80 11.08
N LYS A 315 -11.08 12.39 11.64
CA LYS A 315 -11.11 13.81 12.01
C LYS A 315 -10.08 14.17 13.08
N GLN A 316 -9.85 13.29 14.05
CA GLN A 316 -8.88 13.55 15.12
C GLN A 316 -7.44 13.53 14.58
N ASP A 317 -7.11 12.55 13.76
CA ASP A 317 -5.79 12.43 13.12
C ASP A 317 -5.53 13.59 12.14
N GLY A 318 -6.59 14.15 11.54
CA GLY A 318 -6.50 15.28 10.62
C GLY A 318 -6.20 16.63 11.28
N ILE A 319 -6.31 16.77 12.61
CA ILE A 319 -6.10 18.04 13.32
C ILE A 319 -4.65 18.51 13.17
N ASP A 320 -3.68 17.65 13.43
CA ASP A 320 -2.26 17.98 13.30
C ASP A 320 -1.92 18.43 11.87
N ILE A 321 -2.40 17.71 10.86
CA ILE A 321 -2.20 18.04 9.45
C ILE A 321 -2.77 19.45 9.15
N ALA A 322 -3.97 19.75 9.63
CA ALA A 322 -4.61 21.04 9.42
C ALA A 322 -3.83 22.18 10.11
N GLN A 323 -3.37 21.99 11.34
CA GLN A 323 -2.57 22.97 12.08
C GLN A 323 -1.26 23.27 11.34
N ARG A 324 -0.61 22.27 10.82
CA ARG A 324 0.64 22.41 10.04
C ARG A 324 0.41 23.15 8.71
N PHE A 325 -0.67 22.83 7.98
CA PHE A 325 -1.05 23.61 6.79
C PHE A 325 -1.35 25.06 7.13
N GLU A 326 -2.09 25.33 8.20
CA GLU A 326 -2.37 26.68 8.65
C GLU A 326 -1.09 27.45 9.02
N ALA A 327 -0.16 26.81 9.73
CA ALA A 327 1.15 27.40 10.09
C ALA A 327 1.97 27.79 8.86
N LEU A 328 1.84 27.09 7.75
CA LEU A 328 2.44 27.43 6.47
C LEU A 328 1.66 28.49 5.68
N GLY A 329 0.57 29.03 6.27
CA GLY A 329 -0.26 30.10 5.70
C GLY A 329 -1.31 29.62 4.71
N TYR A 330 -1.71 28.33 4.77
CA TYR A 330 -2.80 27.81 3.94
C TYR A 330 -4.17 28.18 4.54
N LYS A 331 -5.11 28.55 3.67
CA LYS A 331 -6.53 28.67 4.01
C LYS A 331 -7.18 27.29 3.87
N ILE A 332 -7.87 26.87 4.90
CA ILE A 332 -8.53 25.56 4.97
C ILE A 332 -10.02 25.74 4.82
N TYR A 333 -10.58 25.19 3.75
CA TYR A 333 -12.03 25.07 3.55
C TYR A 333 -12.46 23.65 3.95
N ALA A 334 -13.58 23.53 4.67
CA ALA A 334 -13.96 22.22 5.18
C ALA A 334 -15.49 22.05 5.20
N SER A 335 -15.95 20.80 5.04
CA SER A 335 -17.34 20.44 5.29
C SER A 335 -17.72 20.68 6.75
N ARG A 336 -19.02 20.87 7.04
CA ARG A 336 -19.54 21.24 8.36
C ARG A 336 -18.95 20.39 9.51
N GLY A 337 -18.94 19.07 9.37
CA GLY A 337 -18.45 18.16 10.41
C GLY A 337 -16.94 18.32 10.65
N THR A 338 -16.15 18.36 9.58
CA THR A 338 -14.70 18.58 9.66
C THR A 338 -14.37 19.96 10.19
N ALA A 339 -15.03 21.03 9.69
CA ALA A 339 -14.81 22.39 10.13
C ALA A 339 -15.11 22.58 11.64
N LYS A 340 -16.15 21.90 12.16
CA LYS A 340 -16.47 21.93 13.58
C LYS A 340 -15.30 21.38 14.42
N VAL A 341 -14.82 20.19 14.12
CA VAL A 341 -13.74 19.56 14.88
C VAL A 341 -12.44 20.37 14.78
N LEU A 342 -12.10 20.87 13.59
CA LEU A 342 -10.91 21.70 13.40
C LEU A 342 -10.99 22.99 14.23
N LYS A 343 -12.12 23.68 14.23
CA LYS A 343 -12.32 24.92 15.03
C LYS A 343 -12.25 24.67 16.53
N GLU A 344 -12.85 23.59 17.01
CA GLU A 344 -12.80 23.19 18.42
C GLU A 344 -11.36 22.90 18.89
N ASN A 345 -10.45 22.62 17.94
CA ASN A 345 -9.01 22.38 18.18
C ASN A 345 -8.11 23.53 17.73
N GLY A 346 -8.66 24.74 17.57
CA GLY A 346 -7.90 25.98 17.34
C GLY A 346 -7.49 26.27 15.91
N VAL A 347 -7.97 25.50 14.91
CA VAL A 347 -7.70 25.73 13.48
C VAL A 347 -8.76 26.67 12.88
N HIS A 348 -8.34 27.69 12.13
CA HIS A 348 -9.25 28.64 11.46
C HIS A 348 -9.84 28.05 10.15
N ALA A 349 -10.58 26.96 10.26
CA ALA A 349 -11.22 26.34 9.11
C ALA A 349 -12.46 27.12 8.66
N ILE A 350 -12.58 27.37 7.36
CA ILE A 350 -13.74 28.03 6.74
C ILE A 350 -14.75 26.95 6.38
N GLN A 351 -15.90 26.97 7.07
CA GLN A 351 -16.98 26.04 6.75
C GLN A 351 -17.60 26.38 5.40
N VAL A 352 -17.78 25.37 4.55
CA VAL A 352 -18.40 25.46 3.22
C VAL A 352 -19.56 24.47 3.15
N ASN A 353 -20.58 24.81 2.41
CA ASN A 353 -21.78 24.00 2.24
C ASN A 353 -21.49 22.73 1.44
N LYS A 354 -22.26 21.68 1.70
CA LYS A 354 -22.24 20.44 0.93
C LYS A 354 -22.81 20.63 -0.46
N ILE A 355 -22.50 19.69 -1.35
CA ILE A 355 -23.09 19.62 -2.70
C ILE A 355 -24.62 19.54 -2.60
N GLY A 356 -25.31 20.31 -3.45
CA GLY A 356 -26.78 20.40 -3.45
C GLY A 356 -27.39 21.37 -2.40
N GLN A 357 -26.57 22.07 -1.65
CA GLN A 357 -26.98 23.17 -0.79
C GLN A 357 -26.75 24.54 -1.44
N GLU A 358 -27.05 25.64 -0.73
CA GLU A 358 -26.83 27.00 -1.21
C GLU A 358 -25.34 27.30 -1.45
N ALA A 359 -25.02 27.90 -2.60
CA ALA A 359 -23.66 28.26 -2.96
C ALA A 359 -23.07 29.33 -2.00
N PRO A 360 -21.73 29.36 -1.77
CA PRO A 360 -20.74 28.47 -2.37
C PRO A 360 -20.67 27.09 -1.69
N THR A 361 -20.60 26.07 -2.49
CA THR A 361 -20.34 24.68 -2.06
C THR A 361 -18.86 24.31 -2.25
N LEU A 362 -18.44 23.17 -1.70
CA LEU A 362 -17.08 22.65 -1.93
C LEU A 362 -16.82 22.42 -3.42
N LEU A 363 -17.82 22.00 -4.17
CA LEU A 363 -17.71 21.78 -5.62
C LEU A 363 -17.50 23.11 -6.36
N ASP A 364 -18.22 24.18 -5.99
CA ASP A 364 -18.06 25.49 -6.62
C ASP A 364 -16.62 26.00 -6.47
N LEU A 365 -15.99 25.82 -5.30
CA LEU A 365 -14.61 26.22 -5.06
C LEU A 365 -13.61 25.45 -5.96
N ILE A 366 -13.85 24.17 -6.19
CA ILE A 366 -13.03 23.34 -7.09
C ILE A 366 -13.19 23.83 -8.54
N LEU A 367 -14.44 24.01 -9.00
CA LEU A 367 -14.76 24.44 -10.36
C LEU A 367 -14.29 25.87 -10.69
N GLU A 368 -14.21 26.73 -9.70
CA GLU A 368 -13.66 28.08 -9.83
C GLU A 368 -12.10 28.14 -9.83
N HIS A 369 -11.42 26.96 -9.81
CA HIS A 369 -9.97 26.82 -9.74
C HIS A 369 -9.31 27.61 -8.60
N LYS A 370 -9.99 27.72 -7.46
CA LYS A 370 -9.48 28.42 -6.27
C LYS A 370 -8.69 27.51 -5.34
N ILE A 371 -8.77 26.20 -5.55
CA ILE A 371 -8.22 25.17 -4.67
C ILE A 371 -7.01 24.53 -5.31
N ASP A 372 -5.95 24.38 -4.54
CA ASP A 372 -4.71 23.72 -4.97
C ASP A 372 -4.69 22.23 -4.61
N LEU A 373 -5.32 21.85 -3.50
CA LEU A 373 -5.28 20.49 -2.97
C LEU A 373 -6.60 20.15 -2.27
N VAL A 374 -7.06 18.94 -2.50
CA VAL A 374 -8.16 18.33 -1.76
C VAL A 374 -7.61 17.19 -0.90
N ILE A 375 -7.95 17.17 0.38
CA ILE A 375 -7.74 16.04 1.29
C ILE A 375 -9.12 15.52 1.66
N ASP A 376 -9.48 14.37 1.09
CA ASP A 376 -10.80 13.77 1.25
C ASP A 376 -10.67 12.30 1.65
N THR A 377 -10.89 11.99 2.93
CA THR A 377 -10.86 10.61 3.39
C THR A 377 -12.23 9.95 3.20
N PRO A 378 -12.29 8.76 2.57
CA PRO A 378 -13.55 8.13 2.21
C PRO A 378 -14.30 7.63 3.46
N GLU A 379 -15.63 7.86 3.48
CA GLU A 379 -16.54 7.24 4.42
C GLU A 379 -17.01 5.88 3.90
N ASN A 380 -17.27 4.94 4.81
CA ASN A 380 -17.90 3.66 4.48
C ASN A 380 -19.41 3.86 4.24
N GLY A 381 -19.97 3.05 3.33
CA GLY A 381 -21.40 3.04 3.00
C GLY A 381 -21.78 3.83 1.74
N ILE A 382 -22.66 3.22 0.92
CA ILE A 382 -23.01 3.70 -0.44
C ILE A 382 -23.61 5.11 -0.44
N GLU A 383 -24.41 5.46 0.56
CA GLU A 383 -25.09 6.77 0.57
C GLU A 383 -24.21 7.90 1.11
N ARG A 384 -23.33 7.60 2.08
CA ARG A 384 -22.41 8.59 2.66
C ARG A 384 -21.26 8.95 1.73
N ALA A 385 -20.91 8.02 0.86
CA ALA A 385 -19.81 8.17 -0.11
C ALA A 385 -20.11 9.09 -1.30
N LYS A 386 -21.38 9.48 -1.55
CA LYS A 386 -21.76 10.20 -2.79
C LYS A 386 -21.11 11.57 -2.90
N ASP A 387 -21.14 12.40 -1.85
CA ASP A 387 -20.56 13.75 -1.89
C ASP A 387 -19.02 13.68 -2.00
N GLY A 388 -18.39 12.81 -1.21
CA GLY A 388 -16.95 12.59 -1.27
C GLY A 388 -16.51 12.09 -2.65
N PHE A 389 -17.21 11.13 -3.23
CA PHE A 389 -16.94 10.66 -4.60
C PHE A 389 -16.98 11.80 -5.62
N LEU A 390 -18.00 12.66 -5.56
CA LEU A 390 -18.13 13.80 -6.46
C LEU A 390 -16.99 14.81 -6.25
N ILE A 391 -16.65 15.13 -5.00
CA ILE A 391 -15.54 16.04 -4.67
C ILE A 391 -14.23 15.50 -5.26
N ARG A 392 -13.90 14.24 -4.99
CA ARG A 392 -12.70 13.58 -5.51
C ARG A 392 -12.68 13.56 -7.04
N ARG A 393 -13.81 13.22 -7.64
CA ARG A 393 -13.92 13.13 -9.10
C ARG A 393 -13.74 14.47 -9.78
N TYR A 394 -14.42 15.51 -9.31
CA TYR A 394 -14.28 16.86 -9.87
C TYR A 394 -12.90 17.46 -9.62
N ALA A 395 -12.27 17.17 -8.47
CA ALA A 395 -10.90 17.58 -8.24
C ALA A 395 -9.96 17.07 -9.35
N ILE A 396 -10.02 15.79 -9.66
CA ILE A 396 -9.20 15.21 -10.74
C ILE A 396 -9.56 15.75 -12.13
N GLU A 397 -10.83 15.89 -12.43
CA GLU A 397 -11.29 16.41 -13.74
C GLU A 397 -10.90 17.88 -13.98
N THR A 398 -10.72 18.64 -12.91
CA THR A 398 -10.24 20.04 -12.97
C THR A 398 -8.74 20.18 -12.78
N GLY A 399 -8.00 19.07 -12.63
CA GLY A 399 -6.54 19.07 -12.43
C GLY A 399 -6.11 19.46 -11.02
N VAL A 400 -7.02 19.43 -10.04
CA VAL A 400 -6.70 19.62 -8.62
C VAL A 400 -6.28 18.29 -8.02
N HIS A 401 -5.13 18.27 -7.35
CA HIS A 401 -4.66 17.05 -6.67
C HIS A 401 -5.58 16.67 -5.51
N CYS A 402 -5.85 15.38 -5.39
CA CYS A 402 -6.70 14.86 -4.32
C CYS A 402 -5.99 13.72 -3.60
N LEU A 403 -5.83 13.86 -2.29
CA LEU A 403 -5.27 12.84 -1.40
C LEU A 403 -6.40 12.20 -0.60
N THR A 404 -6.42 10.87 -0.59
CA THR A 404 -7.46 10.09 0.10
C THR A 404 -6.94 9.35 1.34
N SER A 405 -5.66 9.53 1.68
CA SER A 405 -5.00 9.02 2.87
C SER A 405 -4.41 10.16 3.69
N LEU A 406 -4.62 10.14 5.01
CA LEU A 406 -3.99 11.10 5.92
C LEU A 406 -2.48 10.85 6.04
N ASP A 407 -2.03 9.60 5.90
CA ASP A 407 -0.60 9.28 5.93
C ASP A 407 0.13 9.95 4.74
N THR A 408 -0.46 9.89 3.55
CA THR A 408 0.04 10.61 2.37
C THR A 408 -0.01 12.14 2.57
N ALA A 409 -1.08 12.67 3.16
CA ALA A 409 -1.21 14.10 3.46
C ALA A 409 -0.17 14.56 4.49
N HIS A 410 0.10 13.74 5.51
CA HIS A 410 1.15 13.98 6.50
C HIS A 410 2.54 13.97 5.87
N ALA A 411 2.80 13.04 4.96
CA ALA A 411 4.05 12.99 4.21
C ALA A 411 4.23 14.24 3.33
N LEU A 412 3.17 14.68 2.65
CA LEU A 412 3.20 15.88 1.83
C LEU A 412 3.50 17.12 2.68
N ILE A 413 2.78 17.34 3.80
CA ILE A 413 3.01 18.53 4.63
C ILE A 413 4.41 18.55 5.24
N SER A 414 4.95 17.39 5.65
CA SER A 414 6.33 17.28 6.12
C SER A 414 7.35 17.72 5.06
N SER A 415 7.12 17.35 3.81
CA SER A 415 7.93 17.80 2.67
C SER A 415 7.82 19.31 2.44
N LEU A 416 6.62 19.90 2.61
CA LEU A 416 6.38 21.34 2.40
C LEU A 416 7.04 22.24 3.45
N GLU A 417 7.15 21.78 4.69
CA GLU A 417 7.74 22.52 5.80
C GLU A 417 9.21 22.86 5.57
N HIS A 418 9.93 22.07 4.76
CA HIS A 418 11.34 22.29 4.45
C HIS A 418 11.57 23.31 3.34
N ALA A 419 10.50 23.81 2.68
CA ALA A 419 10.56 24.86 1.67
C ALA A 419 11.68 24.67 0.61
N PHE A 420 11.84 23.44 0.11
CA PHE A 420 12.87 23.12 -0.88
C PHE A 420 12.79 24.02 -2.12
N ASN A 421 13.94 24.47 -2.59
CA ASN A 421 14.09 25.19 -3.85
C ASN A 421 14.68 24.23 -4.89
N ASN A 422 13.99 24.05 -6.02
CA ASN A 422 14.44 23.17 -7.10
C ASN A 422 15.86 23.44 -7.63
N GLN A 423 16.41 24.64 -7.40
CA GLN A 423 17.78 24.99 -7.78
C GLN A 423 18.84 24.49 -6.77
N GLU A 424 18.43 24.09 -5.58
CA GLU A 424 19.31 23.69 -4.47
C GLU A 424 19.19 22.19 -4.14
N LEU A 425 18.42 21.42 -4.93
CA LEU A 425 18.24 20.00 -4.70
C LEU A 425 19.55 19.22 -4.88
N SER A 426 19.81 18.31 -3.95
CA SER A 426 21.01 17.47 -3.97
C SER A 426 20.95 16.44 -5.10
N ILE A 427 22.11 16.04 -5.60
CA ILE A 427 22.25 14.92 -6.54
C ILE A 427 22.87 13.74 -5.78
N VAL A 428 22.29 12.57 -5.94
CA VAL A 428 22.81 11.31 -5.37
C VAL A 428 23.20 10.39 -6.53
N ASP A 429 24.44 9.92 -6.50
CA ASP A 429 24.90 8.89 -7.42
C ASP A 429 24.42 7.53 -6.91
N ILE A 430 23.76 6.79 -7.77
CA ILE A 430 23.20 5.45 -7.51
C ILE A 430 23.84 4.38 -8.42
N ALA A 431 24.97 4.69 -9.06
CA ALA A 431 25.65 3.78 -9.97
C ALA A 431 26.30 2.59 -9.24
#